data_1723afbb7c0db041fcbed449560f5349
#
_entry.id   1723afbb7c0db041fcbed449560f5349
#
_cell.length_a   1.000
_cell.length_b   1.000
_cell.length_c   1.000
_cell.angle_alpha   90.00
_cell.angle_beta   90.00
_cell.angle_gamma   90.00
#
_symmetry.space_group_name_H-M   'P 1'
#
loop_
_entity.id
_entity.type
_entity.pdbx_description
1 polymer ?
#
loop_
_entity_poly.entity_id
_entity_poly.type
_entity_poly.pdbx_seq_one_letter_code
_entity_poly.pdbx_strand_id
1 'polypeptide(L)'
;MSADRQAAPAVLIAVATFNEIENLPLLVAEILEAVPDADILVVDDDSPDGTGKWCEEFSAGEPRLRCLHRSRGAGLGTAVIAAMKHAIDRDYDLFVNLDADFSHTPQKIADLLAAAKSSDIDVIVGSRYVPGGGVEGWPLHRRLMSRCINFYTRLFMRLPVRDCSGSFRCYRVETLRRLDFDQLVSKGYSFFEEILWRLRMQGATFQEVPYVFVERERGYSKINWREALRALYLIARLGLGSIFSSNRSPVAKSS
;
A
#
# COMPACT_ATOMS: atom_id res chain seq x y z
N MET A 1 18.36 29.31 -22.59
CA MET A 1 18.14 27.91 -22.15
C MET A 1 17.34 27.99 -20.87
N SER A 2 16.02 27.92 -20.99
CA SER A 2 15.08 27.88 -19.87
C SER A 2 15.16 26.49 -19.25
N ALA A 3 15.69 26.39 -18.03
CA ALA A 3 15.55 25.18 -17.25
C ALA A 3 14.08 25.11 -16.84
N ASP A 4 13.33 24.24 -17.51
CA ASP A 4 12.01 23.79 -17.07
C ASP A 4 12.17 23.24 -15.66
N ARG A 5 11.83 24.04 -14.64
CA ARG A 5 11.62 23.51 -13.29
C ARG A 5 10.35 22.66 -13.39
N GLN A 6 10.51 21.36 -13.64
CA GLN A 6 9.40 20.44 -13.44
C GLN A 6 8.83 20.70 -12.05
N ALA A 7 7.55 21.03 -11.99
CA ALA A 7 6.83 21.18 -10.72
C ALA A 7 7.05 19.92 -9.87
N ALA A 8 7.16 20.09 -8.56
CA ALA A 8 7.28 18.94 -7.67
C ALA A 8 6.05 18.02 -7.88
N PRO A 9 6.24 16.69 -7.90
CA PRO A 9 5.13 15.77 -8.13
C PRO A 9 4.07 15.90 -7.04
N ALA A 10 2.81 15.91 -7.44
CA ALA A 10 1.66 15.89 -6.53
C ALA A 10 1.58 14.54 -5.83
N VAL A 11 1.59 14.54 -4.50
CA VAL A 11 1.65 13.33 -3.67
C VAL A 11 0.38 13.18 -2.85
N LEU A 12 -0.27 12.02 -2.91
CA LEU A 12 -1.35 11.63 -2.01
C LEU A 12 -0.86 10.54 -1.05
N ILE A 13 -0.99 10.79 0.24
CA ILE A 13 -0.72 9.82 1.31
C ILE A 13 -2.06 9.30 1.82
N ALA A 14 -2.31 7.99 1.71
CA ALA A 14 -3.55 7.36 2.12
C ALA A 14 -3.38 6.58 3.42
N VAL A 15 -4.31 6.78 4.34
CA VAL A 15 -4.39 6.09 5.63
C VAL A 15 -5.79 5.49 5.77
N ALA A 16 -5.88 4.15 5.74
CA ALA A 16 -7.14 3.46 6.00
C ALA A 16 -7.36 3.28 7.51
N THR A 17 -8.54 3.66 8.00
CA THR A 17 -8.85 3.68 9.43
C THR A 17 -10.10 2.88 9.78
N PHE A 18 -10.05 2.23 10.95
CA PHE A 18 -11.20 1.69 11.67
C PHE A 18 -10.89 1.62 13.16
N ASN A 19 -11.47 2.51 13.97
CA ASN A 19 -11.19 2.69 15.40
C ASN A 19 -9.73 3.07 15.68
N GLU A 20 -9.30 4.22 15.14
CA GLU A 20 -7.91 4.69 15.25
C GLU A 20 -7.84 6.12 15.85
N ILE A 21 -8.84 6.55 16.62
CA ILE A 21 -8.89 7.90 17.21
C ILE A 21 -7.70 8.22 18.12
N GLU A 22 -7.13 7.20 18.77
CA GLU A 22 -5.96 7.37 19.64
C GLU A 22 -4.65 7.57 18.85
N ASN A 23 -4.58 7.06 17.61
CA ASN A 23 -3.39 7.10 16.78
C ASN A 23 -3.46 8.19 15.70
N LEU A 24 -4.60 8.32 15.03
CA LEU A 24 -4.74 9.13 13.82
C LEU A 24 -4.35 10.61 14.00
N PRO A 25 -4.73 11.32 15.09
CA PRO A 25 -4.34 12.71 15.28
C PRO A 25 -2.84 12.93 15.30
N LEU A 26 -2.11 12.06 16.00
CA LEU A 26 -0.65 12.11 16.10
C LEU A 26 0.00 11.73 14.78
N LEU A 27 -0.49 10.68 14.14
CA LEU A 27 0.02 10.22 12.84
C LEU A 27 -0.10 11.29 11.77
N VAL A 28 -1.26 11.95 11.67
CA VAL A 28 -1.49 13.04 10.72
C VAL A 28 -0.52 14.20 10.99
N ALA A 29 -0.34 14.59 12.24
CA ALA A 29 0.61 15.66 12.59
C ALA A 29 2.05 15.32 12.14
N GLU A 30 2.52 14.09 12.41
CA GLU A 30 3.84 13.63 12.00
C GLU A 30 3.98 13.52 10.47
N ILE A 31 2.94 13.11 9.76
CA ILE A 31 2.95 13.08 8.28
C ILE A 31 3.06 14.49 7.72
N LEU A 32 2.26 15.44 8.23
CA LEU A 32 2.29 16.83 7.79
C LEU A 32 3.66 17.50 8.03
N GLU A 33 4.35 17.11 9.09
CA GLU A 33 5.72 17.56 9.38
C GLU A 33 6.76 16.88 8.46
N ALA A 34 6.65 15.56 8.27
CA ALA A 34 7.62 14.79 7.48
C ALA A 34 7.53 15.06 5.97
N VAL A 35 6.33 15.37 5.46
CA VAL A 35 6.07 15.59 4.02
C VAL A 35 5.13 16.80 3.84
N PRO A 36 5.63 18.04 4.04
CA PRO A 36 4.80 19.24 4.07
C PRO A 36 4.07 19.57 2.76
N ASP A 37 4.52 19.03 1.63
CA ASP A 37 3.95 19.27 0.31
C ASP A 37 2.96 18.17 -0.13
N ALA A 38 2.65 17.18 0.72
CA ALA A 38 1.74 16.10 0.40
C ALA A 38 0.32 16.35 0.92
N ASP A 39 -0.67 15.87 0.18
CA ASP A 39 -2.04 15.74 0.65
C ASP A 39 -2.23 14.41 1.39
N ILE A 40 -3.13 14.38 2.37
CA ILE A 40 -3.48 13.20 3.15
C ILE A 40 -4.94 12.84 2.90
N LEU A 41 -5.21 11.59 2.59
CA LEU A 41 -6.56 11.03 2.50
C LEU A 41 -6.74 9.97 3.59
N VAL A 42 -7.56 10.29 4.57
CA VAL A 42 -8.05 9.30 5.54
C VAL A 42 -9.27 8.60 4.96
N VAL A 43 -9.24 7.29 4.92
CA VAL A 43 -10.38 6.46 4.46
C VAL A 43 -10.96 5.75 5.68
N ASP A 44 -12.07 6.25 6.19
CA ASP A 44 -12.70 5.76 7.41
C ASP A 44 -13.87 4.81 7.12
N ASP A 45 -13.80 3.61 7.69
CA ASP A 45 -14.81 2.55 7.53
C ASP A 45 -15.91 2.64 8.61
N ASP A 46 -16.53 3.83 8.78
CA ASP A 46 -17.60 4.11 9.75
C ASP A 46 -17.17 3.75 11.19
N SER A 47 -16.07 4.35 11.63
CA SER A 47 -15.52 4.15 12.98
C SER A 47 -16.44 4.69 14.07
N PRO A 48 -16.90 3.85 15.03
CA PRO A 48 -17.75 4.28 16.13
C PRO A 48 -17.03 5.06 17.22
N ASP A 49 -15.68 5.06 17.23
CA ASP A 49 -14.85 5.72 18.25
C ASP A 49 -14.65 7.22 18.03
N GLY A 50 -15.17 7.77 16.93
CA GLY A 50 -15.06 9.18 16.59
C GLY A 50 -13.90 9.50 15.64
N THR A 51 -13.16 8.51 15.12
CA THR A 51 -12.06 8.69 14.14
C THR A 51 -12.50 9.55 12.96
N GLY A 52 -13.60 9.18 12.30
CA GLY A 52 -14.10 9.89 11.12
C GLY A 52 -14.55 11.32 11.47
N LYS A 53 -15.22 11.51 12.60
CA LYS A 53 -15.64 12.84 13.08
C LYS A 53 -14.45 13.76 13.34
N TRP A 54 -13.41 13.25 13.99
CA TRP A 54 -12.17 14.01 14.20
C TRP A 54 -11.55 14.43 12.86
N CYS A 55 -11.51 13.51 11.90
CA CYS A 55 -10.94 13.79 10.57
C CYS A 55 -11.70 14.91 9.84
N GLU A 56 -13.04 14.91 9.90
CA GLU A 56 -13.87 15.99 9.33
C GLU A 56 -13.60 17.34 10.00
N GLU A 57 -13.61 17.36 11.34
CA GLU A 57 -13.37 18.58 12.12
C GLU A 57 -11.97 19.16 11.83
N PHE A 58 -10.95 18.31 11.78
CA PHE A 58 -9.59 18.75 11.52
C PHE A 58 -9.39 19.22 10.07
N SER A 59 -10.02 18.56 9.10
CA SER A 59 -9.92 18.92 7.68
C SER A 59 -10.53 20.29 7.35
N ALA A 60 -11.42 20.81 8.19
CA ALA A 60 -11.96 22.15 8.04
C ALA A 60 -10.90 23.26 8.24
N GLY A 61 -9.83 22.98 8.99
CA GLY A 61 -8.70 23.88 9.22
C GLY A 61 -7.42 23.53 8.47
N GLU A 62 -7.30 22.32 7.93
CA GLU A 62 -6.13 21.83 7.21
C GLU A 62 -6.52 21.37 5.78
N PRO A 63 -6.30 22.21 4.75
CA PRO A 63 -6.77 21.93 3.39
C PRO A 63 -6.09 20.71 2.73
N ARG A 64 -4.94 20.26 3.26
CA ARG A 64 -4.23 19.06 2.77
C ARG A 64 -4.81 17.77 3.32
N LEU A 65 -5.66 17.81 4.37
CA LEU A 65 -6.33 16.63 4.92
C LEU A 65 -7.74 16.51 4.34
N ARG A 66 -8.09 15.31 3.91
CA ARG A 66 -9.44 14.96 3.44
C ARG A 66 -9.90 13.68 4.11
N CYS A 67 -11.20 13.59 4.37
CA CYS A 67 -11.84 12.39 4.88
C CYS A 67 -12.74 11.75 3.80
N LEU A 68 -12.59 10.46 3.60
CA LEU A 68 -13.48 9.66 2.77
C LEU A 68 -14.18 8.62 3.65
N HIS A 69 -15.46 8.88 3.94
CA HIS A 69 -16.27 7.95 4.71
C HIS A 69 -16.78 6.81 3.86
N ARG A 70 -16.76 5.61 4.40
CA ARG A 70 -17.26 4.41 3.76
C ARG A 70 -18.16 3.62 4.71
N SER A 71 -18.97 2.72 4.16
CA SER A 71 -19.77 1.81 4.97
C SER A 71 -18.90 0.78 5.69
N ARG A 72 -19.23 0.48 6.94
CA ARG A 72 -18.53 -0.51 7.78
C ARG A 72 -18.42 -1.88 7.11
N GLY A 73 -17.27 -2.54 7.32
CA GLY A 73 -17.08 -3.94 6.94
C GLY A 73 -16.68 -4.18 5.49
N ALA A 74 -16.40 -3.12 4.72
CA ALA A 74 -15.96 -3.25 3.33
C ALA A 74 -14.56 -3.88 3.18
N GLY A 75 -13.70 -3.77 4.21
CA GLY A 75 -12.38 -4.40 4.32
C GLY A 75 -11.22 -3.53 3.81
N LEU A 76 -10.03 -3.77 4.37
CA LEU A 76 -8.82 -2.97 4.15
C LEU A 76 -8.48 -2.80 2.67
N GLY A 77 -8.48 -3.89 1.89
CA GLY A 77 -8.15 -3.82 0.46
C GLY A 77 -9.09 -2.90 -0.31
N THR A 78 -10.38 -2.90 0.02
CA THR A 78 -11.35 -2.01 -0.65
C THR A 78 -11.19 -0.55 -0.20
N ALA A 79 -10.67 -0.28 1.02
CA ALA A 79 -10.32 1.07 1.46
C ALA A 79 -9.15 1.62 0.65
N VAL A 80 -8.11 0.82 0.48
CA VAL A 80 -6.95 1.20 -0.33
C VAL A 80 -7.33 1.40 -1.79
N ILE A 81 -8.21 0.56 -2.37
CA ILE A 81 -8.74 0.74 -3.73
C ILE A 81 -9.47 2.08 -3.86
N ALA A 82 -10.31 2.44 -2.88
CA ALA A 82 -11.01 3.72 -2.90
C ALA A 82 -10.04 4.90 -2.88
N ALA A 83 -8.97 4.82 -2.08
CA ALA A 83 -7.92 5.83 -2.05
C ALA A 83 -7.13 5.89 -3.37
N MET A 84 -6.80 4.75 -3.99
CA MET A 84 -6.14 4.70 -5.29
C MET A 84 -7.00 5.31 -6.40
N LYS A 85 -8.30 5.01 -6.43
CA LYS A 85 -9.25 5.64 -7.37
C LYS A 85 -9.31 7.15 -7.16
N HIS A 86 -9.34 7.61 -5.89
CA HIS A 86 -9.28 9.04 -5.58
C HIS A 86 -7.99 9.70 -6.10
N ALA A 87 -6.84 9.04 -5.95
CA ALA A 87 -5.57 9.54 -6.49
C ALA A 87 -5.60 9.67 -8.03
N ILE A 88 -6.21 8.70 -8.70
CA ILE A 88 -6.39 8.69 -10.15
C ILE A 88 -7.33 9.82 -10.60
N ASP A 89 -8.47 9.97 -9.94
CA ASP A 89 -9.52 10.94 -10.29
C ASP A 89 -9.08 12.40 -10.05
N ARG A 90 -8.10 12.60 -9.19
CA ARG A 90 -7.55 13.91 -8.82
C ARG A 90 -6.17 14.20 -9.44
N ASP A 91 -5.72 13.36 -10.36
CA ASP A 91 -4.48 13.53 -11.12
C ASP A 91 -3.22 13.70 -10.25
N TYR A 92 -3.13 12.95 -9.14
CA TYR A 92 -1.88 12.85 -8.39
C TYR A 92 -0.82 12.10 -9.19
N ASP A 93 0.46 12.41 -8.94
CA ASP A 93 1.60 11.73 -9.57
C ASP A 93 2.02 10.48 -8.78
N LEU A 94 2.03 10.60 -7.46
CA LEU A 94 2.46 9.55 -6.52
C LEU A 94 1.38 9.28 -5.48
N PHE A 95 1.19 8.00 -5.20
CA PHE A 95 0.28 7.50 -4.18
C PHE A 95 1.07 6.70 -3.15
N VAL A 96 1.02 7.10 -1.88
CA VAL A 96 1.63 6.37 -0.76
C VAL A 96 0.56 5.79 0.12
N ASN A 97 0.70 4.52 0.50
CA ASN A 97 -0.16 3.84 1.47
C ASN A 97 0.62 3.46 2.72
N LEU A 98 0.04 3.72 3.88
CA LEU A 98 0.56 3.26 5.18
C LEU A 98 -0.58 2.96 6.15
N ASP A 99 -0.27 2.20 7.21
CA ASP A 99 -1.22 1.84 8.26
C ASP A 99 -1.34 2.96 9.30
N ALA A 100 -2.49 3.03 10.00
CA ALA A 100 -2.79 4.07 10.96
C ALA A 100 -2.17 3.88 12.36
N ASP A 101 -1.47 2.77 12.60
CA ASP A 101 -1.08 2.27 13.92
C ASP A 101 0.39 2.49 14.30
N PHE A 102 1.06 3.43 13.62
CA PHE A 102 2.49 3.74 13.78
C PHE A 102 3.46 2.58 13.50
N SER A 103 2.98 1.47 12.94
CA SER A 103 3.87 0.39 12.49
C SER A 103 4.80 0.82 11.34
N HIS A 104 4.45 1.91 10.68
CA HIS A 104 5.23 2.59 9.66
C HIS A 104 5.60 4.00 10.13
N THR A 105 6.88 4.26 10.27
CA THR A 105 7.40 5.56 10.71
C THR A 105 7.16 6.62 9.63
N PRO A 106 6.41 7.71 9.90
CA PRO A 106 6.09 8.74 8.90
C PRO A 106 7.32 9.35 8.21
N GLN A 107 8.44 9.51 8.94
CA GLN A 107 9.71 10.01 8.40
C GLN A 107 10.25 9.14 7.25
N LYS A 108 9.89 7.85 7.23
CA LYS A 108 10.27 6.93 6.15
C LYS A 108 9.48 7.11 4.85
N ILE A 109 8.41 7.89 4.86
CA ILE A 109 7.70 8.29 3.64
C ILE A 109 8.66 9.06 2.72
N ALA A 110 9.49 9.93 3.28
CA ALA A 110 10.48 10.69 2.51
C ALA A 110 11.45 9.78 1.73
N ASP A 111 11.85 8.65 2.31
CA ASP A 111 12.74 7.67 1.64
C ASP A 111 12.04 7.01 0.43
N LEU A 112 10.75 6.64 0.56
CA LEU A 112 9.96 6.10 -0.55
C LEU A 112 9.80 7.13 -1.68
N LEU A 113 9.49 8.37 -1.33
CA LEU A 113 9.33 9.46 -2.29
C LEU A 113 10.65 9.81 -2.98
N ALA A 114 11.77 9.82 -2.25
CA ALA A 114 13.09 10.04 -2.84
C ALA A 114 13.44 8.94 -3.85
N ALA A 115 13.17 7.67 -3.53
CA ALA A 115 13.37 6.56 -4.45
C ALA A 115 12.48 6.69 -5.70
N ALA A 116 11.20 7.06 -5.54
CA ALA A 116 10.28 7.27 -6.65
C ALA A 116 10.66 8.45 -7.55
N LYS A 117 11.22 9.52 -6.98
CA LYS A 117 11.68 10.71 -7.73
C LYS A 117 13.00 10.48 -8.47
N SER A 118 13.89 9.64 -7.92
CA SER A 118 15.23 9.39 -8.48
C SER A 118 15.27 8.31 -9.57
N SER A 119 14.17 7.64 -9.84
CA SER A 119 14.11 6.51 -10.78
C SER A 119 12.76 6.46 -11.49
N ASP A 120 12.69 5.80 -12.64
CA ASP A 120 11.44 5.53 -13.37
C ASP A 120 10.72 4.26 -12.86
N ILE A 121 10.95 3.89 -11.60
CA ILE A 121 10.33 2.71 -10.99
C ILE A 121 8.84 2.98 -10.72
N ASP A 122 8.00 2.01 -11.06
CA ASP A 122 6.54 2.09 -10.93
C ASP A 122 6.06 1.94 -9.49
N VAL A 123 6.72 1.03 -8.73
CA VAL A 123 6.31 0.69 -7.35
C VAL A 123 7.52 0.64 -6.44
N ILE A 124 7.54 1.50 -5.43
CA ILE A 124 8.51 1.45 -4.33
C ILE A 124 7.89 0.75 -3.14
N VAL A 125 8.51 -0.33 -2.69
CA VAL A 125 8.04 -1.14 -1.56
C VAL A 125 8.91 -0.86 -0.35
N GLY A 126 8.31 -0.36 0.74
CA GLY A 126 8.95 -0.37 2.05
C GLY A 126 9.14 -1.82 2.49
N SER A 127 10.37 -2.24 2.74
CA SER A 127 10.71 -3.64 2.96
C SER A 127 11.39 -3.87 4.30
N ARG A 128 10.85 -4.87 5.01
CA ARG A 128 11.40 -5.41 6.26
C ARG A 128 12.51 -6.43 6.03
N TYR A 129 12.69 -6.88 4.78
CA TYR A 129 13.49 -8.08 4.43
C TYR A 129 14.68 -7.81 3.52
N VAL A 130 14.97 -6.54 3.26
CA VAL A 130 16.21 -6.10 2.59
C VAL A 130 17.25 -5.65 3.63
N PRO A 131 18.54 -5.54 3.29
CA PRO A 131 19.56 -5.00 4.20
C PRO A 131 19.16 -3.62 4.73
N GLY A 132 19.24 -3.42 6.04
CA GLY A 132 18.77 -2.21 6.72
C GLY A 132 17.28 -2.21 7.11
N GLY A 133 16.49 -3.17 6.63
CA GLY A 133 15.12 -3.40 7.08
C GLY A 133 15.04 -4.35 8.27
N GLY A 134 13.93 -4.31 8.97
CA GLY A 134 13.75 -5.15 10.17
C GLY A 134 12.34 -5.18 10.72
N VAL A 135 12.20 -5.91 11.82
CA VAL A 135 10.96 -6.01 12.60
C VAL A 135 11.32 -5.97 14.08
N GLU A 136 10.76 -5.02 14.81
CA GLU A 136 10.88 -4.90 16.27
C GLU A 136 9.59 -5.37 16.96
N GLY A 137 9.72 -5.90 18.18
CA GLY A 137 8.60 -6.35 18.99
C GLY A 137 8.04 -7.74 18.66
N TRP A 138 8.22 -8.26 17.44
CA TRP A 138 7.62 -9.55 17.08
C TRP A 138 8.33 -10.75 17.69
N PRO A 139 7.58 -11.74 18.23
CA PRO A 139 8.15 -13.00 18.68
C PRO A 139 8.71 -13.81 17.48
N LEU A 140 9.67 -14.69 17.78
CA LEU A 140 10.42 -15.43 16.75
C LEU A 140 9.53 -16.23 15.79
N HIS A 141 8.49 -16.90 16.30
CA HIS A 141 7.56 -17.67 15.49
C HIS A 141 6.82 -16.80 14.46
N ARG A 142 6.41 -15.57 14.83
CA ARG A 142 5.75 -14.61 13.93
C ARG A 142 6.71 -14.12 12.86
N ARG A 143 7.99 -13.85 13.20
CA ARG A 143 9.03 -13.47 12.24
C ARG A 143 9.26 -14.58 11.23
N LEU A 144 9.36 -15.84 11.69
CA LEU A 144 9.56 -16.99 10.82
C LEU A 144 8.35 -17.20 9.90
N MET A 145 7.14 -17.19 10.45
CA MET A 145 5.90 -17.32 9.67
C MET A 145 5.78 -16.24 8.59
N SER A 146 6.07 -14.99 8.92
CA SER A 146 6.02 -13.89 7.96
C SER A 146 7.05 -14.06 6.84
N ARG A 147 8.28 -14.50 7.17
CA ARG A 147 9.30 -14.84 6.15
C ARG A 147 8.86 -15.98 5.25
N CYS A 148 8.27 -17.03 5.81
CA CYS A 148 7.75 -18.17 5.04
C CYS A 148 6.63 -17.72 4.08
N ILE A 149 5.68 -16.90 4.54
CA ILE A 149 4.59 -16.37 3.71
C ILE A 149 5.17 -15.52 2.56
N ASN A 150 6.08 -14.60 2.85
CA ASN A 150 6.70 -13.77 1.82
C ASN A 150 7.52 -14.61 0.81
N PHE A 151 8.26 -15.61 1.28
CA PHE A 151 8.98 -16.54 0.39
C PHE A 151 8.02 -17.32 -0.51
N TYR A 152 6.93 -17.87 0.07
CA TYR A 152 5.89 -18.56 -0.67
C TYR A 152 5.25 -17.65 -1.74
N THR A 153 4.85 -16.44 -1.35
CA THR A 153 4.25 -15.45 -2.27
C THR A 153 5.20 -15.11 -3.41
N ARG A 154 6.48 -14.82 -3.09
CA ARG A 154 7.51 -14.57 -4.11
C ARG A 154 7.64 -15.70 -5.10
N LEU A 155 7.69 -16.93 -4.61
CA LEU A 155 7.90 -18.11 -5.45
C LEU A 155 6.72 -18.32 -6.40
N PHE A 156 5.49 -18.36 -5.87
CA PHE A 156 4.30 -18.67 -6.67
C PHE A 156 3.90 -17.53 -7.60
N MET A 157 3.95 -16.29 -7.12
CA MET A 157 3.62 -15.10 -7.91
C MET A 157 4.82 -14.54 -8.69
N ARG A 158 6.03 -15.12 -8.54
CA ARG A 158 7.28 -14.69 -9.17
C ARG A 158 7.57 -13.21 -8.97
N LEU A 159 7.28 -12.67 -7.79
CA LEU A 159 7.49 -11.26 -7.49
C LEU A 159 8.97 -10.94 -7.31
N PRO A 160 9.47 -9.81 -7.83
CA PRO A 160 10.87 -9.43 -7.73
C PRO A 160 11.23 -8.80 -6.37
N VAL A 161 10.25 -8.62 -5.47
CA VAL A 161 10.41 -8.01 -4.15
C VAL A 161 10.40 -9.06 -3.03
N ARG A 162 11.04 -8.76 -1.90
CA ARG A 162 11.13 -9.64 -0.73
C ARG A 162 9.97 -9.45 0.23
N ASP A 163 9.45 -8.23 0.32
CA ASP A 163 8.29 -7.88 1.16
C ASP A 163 7.02 -7.74 0.32
N CYS A 164 6.30 -8.87 0.18
CA CYS A 164 5.08 -8.93 -0.62
C CYS A 164 3.83 -8.58 0.18
N SER A 165 3.87 -8.71 1.52
CA SER A 165 2.71 -8.60 2.41
C SER A 165 2.59 -7.24 3.12
N GLY A 166 3.62 -6.39 3.05
CA GLY A 166 3.60 -5.06 3.65
C GLY A 166 2.67 -4.11 2.92
N SER A 167 2.03 -3.21 3.66
CA SER A 167 1.15 -2.14 3.14
C SER A 167 1.91 -0.85 2.81
N PHE A 168 3.12 -0.66 3.35
CA PHE A 168 3.92 0.55 3.19
C PHE A 168 4.54 0.62 1.81
N ARG A 169 3.92 1.38 0.91
CA ARG A 169 4.29 1.42 -0.51
C ARG A 169 4.03 2.79 -1.12
N CYS A 170 4.86 3.13 -2.12
CA CYS A 170 4.61 4.25 -3.02
C CYS A 170 4.41 3.72 -4.44
N TYR A 171 3.39 4.22 -5.12
CA TYR A 171 3.04 3.85 -6.48
C TYR A 171 3.04 5.09 -7.38
N ARG A 172 3.48 4.96 -8.61
CA ARG A 172 3.14 5.93 -9.63
C ARG A 172 1.66 5.79 -9.99
N VAL A 173 0.92 6.88 -9.95
CA VAL A 173 -0.52 6.87 -10.23
C VAL A 173 -0.79 6.44 -11.67
N GLU A 174 0.08 6.80 -12.61
CA GLU A 174 0.00 6.34 -13.99
C GLU A 174 0.02 4.80 -14.12
N THR A 175 0.77 4.12 -13.27
CA THR A 175 0.78 2.65 -13.23
C THR A 175 -0.53 2.10 -12.66
N LEU A 176 -1.12 2.78 -11.66
CA LEU A 176 -2.42 2.41 -11.11
C LEU A 176 -3.57 2.59 -12.12
N ARG A 177 -3.49 3.57 -13.02
CA ARG A 177 -4.50 3.80 -14.09
C ARG A 177 -4.65 2.60 -15.03
N ARG A 178 -3.61 1.77 -15.16
CA ARG A 178 -3.63 0.58 -16.01
C ARG A 178 -4.34 -0.61 -15.36
N LEU A 179 -4.62 -0.53 -14.04
CA LEU A 179 -5.27 -1.63 -13.32
C LEU A 179 -6.78 -1.64 -13.58
N ASP A 180 -7.29 -2.83 -13.86
CA ASP A 180 -8.71 -3.10 -13.74
C ASP A 180 -9.03 -3.50 -12.29
N PHE A 181 -9.50 -2.52 -11.51
CA PHE A 181 -9.83 -2.71 -10.10
C PHE A 181 -10.98 -3.70 -9.86
N ASP A 182 -11.85 -3.90 -10.85
CA ASP A 182 -13.00 -4.81 -10.74
C ASP A 182 -12.57 -6.28 -10.82
N GLN A 183 -11.39 -6.55 -11.35
CA GLN A 183 -10.80 -7.88 -11.35
C GLN A 183 -10.09 -8.23 -10.02
N LEU A 184 -9.91 -7.28 -9.10
CA LEU A 184 -9.31 -7.57 -7.80
C LEU A 184 -10.28 -8.40 -6.96
N VAL A 185 -9.83 -9.58 -6.55
CA VAL A 185 -10.64 -10.57 -5.81
C VAL A 185 -10.50 -10.38 -4.30
N SER A 186 -9.34 -9.90 -3.87
CA SER A 186 -8.99 -9.76 -2.45
C SER A 186 -9.58 -8.50 -1.85
N LYS A 187 -10.35 -8.66 -0.77
CA LYS A 187 -10.94 -7.54 -0.02
C LYS A 187 -10.20 -7.24 1.29
N GLY A 188 -9.41 -8.18 1.79
CA GLY A 188 -8.65 -8.11 3.05
C GLY A 188 -7.15 -7.92 2.84
N TYR A 189 -6.36 -8.51 3.73
CA TYR A 189 -4.89 -8.35 3.73
C TYR A 189 -4.22 -8.90 2.48
N SER A 190 -4.73 -9.98 1.88
CA SER A 190 -4.20 -10.55 0.64
C SER A 190 -4.32 -9.63 -0.59
N PHE A 191 -4.94 -8.47 -0.44
CA PHE A 191 -4.95 -7.41 -1.45
C PHE A 191 -3.54 -6.95 -1.81
N PHE A 192 -2.65 -6.85 -0.81
CA PHE A 192 -1.30 -6.34 -1.03
C PHE A 192 -0.44 -7.28 -1.87
N GLU A 193 -0.63 -8.59 -1.77
CA GLU A 193 0.03 -9.57 -2.63
C GLU A 193 -0.60 -9.57 -4.03
N GLU A 194 -1.93 -9.53 -4.13
CA GLU A 194 -2.64 -9.54 -5.41
C GLU A 194 -2.30 -8.32 -6.26
N ILE A 195 -2.28 -7.12 -5.69
CA ILE A 195 -1.99 -5.90 -6.45
C ILE A 195 -0.56 -5.91 -7.02
N LEU A 196 0.46 -6.36 -6.25
CA LEU A 196 1.81 -6.51 -6.76
C LEU A 196 1.87 -7.49 -7.92
N TRP A 197 1.16 -8.61 -7.81
CA TRP A 197 1.12 -9.61 -8.86
C TRP A 197 0.50 -9.06 -10.15
N ARG A 198 -0.63 -8.35 -10.05
CA ARG A 198 -1.30 -7.75 -11.21
C ARG A 198 -0.44 -6.68 -11.88
N LEU A 199 0.18 -5.80 -11.10
CA LEU A 199 1.09 -4.79 -11.62
C LEU A 199 2.30 -5.44 -12.31
N ARG A 200 2.87 -6.50 -11.72
CA ARG A 200 3.93 -7.27 -12.35
C ARG A 200 3.48 -7.88 -13.70
N MET A 201 2.26 -8.43 -13.77
CA MET A 201 1.72 -9.00 -15.01
C MET A 201 1.54 -7.95 -16.12
N GLN A 202 1.44 -6.68 -15.77
CA GLN A 202 1.40 -5.54 -16.68
C GLN A 202 2.79 -4.95 -16.99
N GLY A 203 3.86 -5.57 -16.50
CA GLY A 203 5.24 -5.16 -16.76
C GLY A 203 5.75 -4.06 -15.83
N ALA A 204 5.07 -3.77 -14.72
CA ALA A 204 5.53 -2.79 -13.74
C ALA A 204 6.90 -3.16 -13.16
N THR A 205 7.69 -2.13 -12.91
CA THR A 205 9.01 -2.20 -12.27
C THR A 205 8.92 -1.96 -10.77
N PHE A 206 9.84 -2.58 -10.00
CA PHE A 206 9.78 -2.57 -8.54
C PHE A 206 11.15 -2.26 -7.93
N GLN A 207 11.14 -1.51 -6.83
CA GLN A 207 12.31 -1.27 -5.98
C GLN A 207 11.92 -1.42 -4.52
N GLU A 208 12.82 -1.92 -3.68
CA GLU A 208 12.62 -2.01 -2.23
C GLU A 208 13.48 -0.97 -1.51
N VAL A 209 12.88 -0.31 -0.51
CA VAL A 209 13.53 0.63 0.40
C VAL A 209 13.44 0.05 1.81
N PRO A 210 14.55 -0.01 2.58
CA PRO A 210 14.53 -0.60 3.91
C PRO A 210 13.75 0.27 4.90
N TYR A 211 12.93 -0.37 5.73
CA TYR A 211 12.37 0.24 6.93
C TYR A 211 12.27 -0.78 8.07
N VAL A 212 12.22 -0.28 9.30
CA VAL A 212 11.98 -1.10 10.47
C VAL A 212 10.51 -1.00 10.85
N PHE A 213 9.82 -2.15 10.80
CA PHE A 213 8.47 -2.27 11.30
C PHE A 213 8.50 -2.34 12.82
N VAL A 214 7.80 -1.44 13.49
CA VAL A 214 7.65 -1.46 14.95
C VAL A 214 6.28 -2.06 15.29
N GLU A 215 6.24 -3.03 16.21
CA GLU A 215 4.94 -3.57 16.63
C GLU A 215 4.13 -2.46 17.31
N ARG A 216 2.87 -2.32 16.90
CA ARG A 216 1.95 -1.35 17.49
C ARG A 216 1.88 -1.51 19.01
N GLU A 217 1.88 -0.40 19.72
CA GLU A 217 1.71 -0.40 21.17
C GLU A 217 0.24 -0.55 21.59
N ARG A 218 -0.69 -0.21 20.68
CA ARG A 218 -2.14 -0.17 20.91
C ARG A 218 -2.89 -0.95 19.83
N GLY A 219 -3.97 -1.64 20.23
CA GLY A 219 -4.84 -2.40 19.33
C GLY A 219 -4.46 -3.88 19.17
N TYR A 220 -5.35 -4.66 18.53
CA TYR A 220 -5.18 -6.11 18.33
C TYR A 220 -5.00 -6.44 16.85
N SER A 221 -4.13 -7.41 16.56
CA SER A 221 -3.98 -7.94 15.20
C SER A 221 -5.28 -8.65 14.77
N LYS A 222 -5.87 -8.22 13.66
CA LYS A 222 -7.14 -8.76 13.12
C LYS A 222 -6.93 -9.98 12.22
N ILE A 223 -5.66 -10.40 11.99
CA ILE A 223 -5.36 -11.55 11.13
C ILE A 223 -5.70 -12.83 11.88
N ASN A 224 -6.64 -13.62 11.31
CA ASN A 224 -7.00 -14.93 11.79
C ASN A 224 -6.51 -16.03 10.83
N TRP A 225 -6.43 -17.29 11.31
CA TRP A 225 -5.94 -18.44 10.55
C TRP A 225 -6.74 -18.69 9.24
N ARG A 226 -8.03 -18.36 9.22
CA ARG A 226 -8.89 -18.51 8.04
C ARG A 226 -8.50 -17.53 6.93
N GLU A 227 -8.15 -16.30 7.29
CA GLU A 227 -7.62 -15.32 6.34
C GLU A 227 -6.26 -15.74 5.80
N ALA A 228 -5.39 -16.27 6.66
CA ALA A 228 -4.09 -16.80 6.23
C ALA A 228 -4.25 -17.94 5.21
N LEU A 229 -5.17 -18.90 5.45
CA LEU A 229 -5.45 -19.97 4.50
C LEU A 229 -6.06 -19.47 3.18
N ARG A 230 -6.97 -18.51 3.25
CA ARG A 230 -7.54 -17.87 2.04
C ARG A 230 -6.46 -17.17 1.22
N ALA A 231 -5.55 -16.44 1.88
CA ALA A 231 -4.43 -15.80 1.23
C ALA A 231 -3.52 -16.81 0.53
N LEU A 232 -3.13 -17.89 1.21
CA LEU A 232 -2.31 -18.96 0.62
C LEU A 232 -2.99 -19.61 -0.59
N TYR A 233 -4.28 -19.91 -0.50
CA TYR A 233 -5.05 -20.45 -1.64
C TYR A 233 -5.08 -19.48 -2.82
N LEU A 234 -5.33 -18.21 -2.56
CA LEU A 234 -5.37 -17.17 -3.61
C LEU A 234 -4.02 -17.02 -4.30
N ILE A 235 -2.93 -16.95 -3.52
CA ILE A 235 -1.56 -16.84 -4.02
C ILE A 235 -1.25 -18.03 -4.95
N ALA A 236 -1.58 -19.26 -4.52
CA ALA A 236 -1.38 -20.44 -5.34
C ALA A 236 -2.22 -20.38 -6.64
N ARG A 237 -3.49 -20.03 -6.53
CA ARG A 237 -4.40 -19.95 -7.69
C ARG A 237 -3.92 -18.92 -8.72
N LEU A 238 -3.56 -17.72 -8.29
CA LEU A 238 -3.08 -16.66 -9.19
C LEU A 238 -1.71 -17.00 -9.78
N GLY A 239 -0.79 -17.51 -8.95
CA GLY A 239 0.53 -17.90 -9.39
C GLY A 239 0.52 -19.03 -10.43
N LEU A 240 -0.26 -20.09 -10.19
CA LEU A 240 -0.43 -21.19 -11.14
C LEU A 240 -1.16 -20.75 -12.42
N GLY A 241 -2.18 -19.91 -12.31
CA GLY A 241 -2.90 -19.36 -13.47
C GLY A 241 -1.98 -18.62 -14.43
N SER A 242 -0.96 -17.92 -13.92
CA SER A 242 0.02 -17.22 -14.76
C SER A 242 0.94 -18.16 -15.56
N ILE A 243 1.20 -19.36 -15.06
CA ILE A 243 2.03 -20.36 -15.76
C ILE A 243 1.30 -20.86 -17.03
N PHE A 244 0.00 -21.09 -16.93
CA PHE A 244 -0.80 -21.58 -18.04
C PHE A 244 -1.21 -20.47 -19.04
N SER A 245 -1.21 -19.19 -18.63
CA SER A 245 -1.49 -18.05 -19.50
C SER A 245 -0.27 -17.61 -20.32
N SER A 246 0.95 -17.83 -19.84
CA SER A 246 2.20 -17.48 -20.53
C SER A 246 2.45 -18.29 -21.80
N ASN A 247 1.73 -19.40 -22.03
CA ASN A 247 1.83 -20.24 -23.23
C ASN A 247 0.89 -19.79 -24.38
N ARG A 248 0.14 -18.71 -24.21
CA ARG A 248 -0.63 -18.10 -25.30
C ARG A 248 0.07 -16.85 -25.81
N SER A 249 1.13 -17.02 -26.58
CA SER A 249 1.67 -15.97 -27.43
C SER A 249 0.57 -15.46 -28.36
N PRO A 250 0.41 -14.14 -28.56
CA PRO A 250 -0.49 -13.66 -29.61
C PRO A 250 0.08 -14.08 -30.95
N VAL A 251 -0.68 -14.91 -31.67
CA VAL A 251 -0.47 -15.19 -33.09
C VAL A 251 -0.48 -13.84 -33.80
N ALA A 252 0.64 -13.46 -34.37
CA ALA A 252 0.76 -12.35 -35.29
C ALA A 252 -0.28 -12.52 -36.40
N LYS A 253 -1.25 -11.63 -36.50
CA LYS A 253 -2.03 -11.47 -37.71
C LYS A 253 -1.17 -10.72 -38.70
N SER A 254 -0.55 -11.48 -39.61
CA SER A 254 -0.07 -10.98 -40.88
C SER A 254 -1.31 -10.78 -41.79
N SER A 255 -1.52 -9.60 -42.23
CA SER A 255 -1.97 -9.21 -43.59
C SER A 255 -2.25 -7.71 -43.60
#